data_3455bccaad3882f28e315b8bc9bd8941
#
_entry.id   3455bccaad3882f28e315b8bc9bd8941
#
_cell.length_a   1.000
_cell.length_b   1.000
_cell.length_c   1.000
_cell.angle_alpha   90.00
_cell.angle_beta   90.00
_cell.angle_gamma   90.00
#
_symmetry.space_group_name_H-M   'P 1'
#
loop_
_entity.id
_entity.type
_entity.pdbx_description
1 polymer ?
#
loop_
_entity_poly.entity_id
_entity_poly.type
_entity_poly.pdbx_seq_one_letter_code
_entity_poly.pdbx_strand_id
1 'polypeptide(L)'
;MDGQELARRCSQEDRLAEDELYKRYAARVYTLCRRYLGDDEEAKDLMQESLIQALEKIRTFDSSKGSLYGWISRIAINKALNQIKRKRWRTVSLDTWAPDTIPEPTEAEMESIPEEKLLEWISKLPDLRRAVFNLYCIDGYSHKEIGNMLGISEKGSAGVLAKARKQLKEEIRHYLNGQES
;
A
#
# COMPACT_ATOMS: atom_id res chain seq x y z
N MET A 1 -6.29 15.13 -22.15
CA MET A 1 -6.88 13.79 -22.45
C MET A 1 -7.34 13.18 -21.12
N ASP A 2 -8.59 12.76 -21.02
CA ASP A 2 -9.08 12.06 -19.83
C ASP A 2 -8.60 10.60 -19.79
N GLY A 3 -8.87 9.89 -18.66
CA GLY A 3 -8.37 8.53 -18.50
C GLY A 3 -9.06 7.50 -19.42
N GLN A 4 -10.32 7.75 -19.80
CA GLN A 4 -11.07 6.88 -20.69
C GLN A 4 -10.52 6.95 -22.11
N GLU A 5 -10.30 8.15 -22.62
CA GLU A 5 -9.73 8.36 -23.95
C GLU A 5 -8.30 7.84 -24.02
N LEU A 6 -7.51 8.04 -22.95
CA LEU A 6 -6.17 7.48 -22.85
C LEU A 6 -6.18 5.96 -22.95
N ALA A 7 -7.04 5.29 -22.18
CA ALA A 7 -7.17 3.84 -22.21
C ALA A 7 -7.64 3.32 -23.57
N ARG A 8 -8.58 4.03 -24.22
CA ARG A 8 -9.06 3.69 -25.57
C ARG A 8 -7.91 3.72 -26.58
N ARG A 9 -7.09 4.77 -26.55
CA ARG A 9 -5.93 4.89 -27.48
C ARG A 9 -4.86 3.82 -27.19
N CYS A 10 -4.55 3.56 -25.93
CA CYS A 10 -3.63 2.46 -25.57
C CYS A 10 -4.18 1.10 -26.06
N SER A 11 -5.51 0.87 -26.02
CA SER A 11 -6.10 -0.38 -26.54
C SER A 11 -5.95 -0.56 -28.06
N GLN A 12 -5.61 0.51 -28.76
CA GLN A 12 -5.31 0.54 -30.20
C GLN A 12 -3.79 0.50 -30.50
N GLU A 13 -2.97 0.21 -29.47
CA GLU A 13 -1.50 0.12 -29.59
C GLU A 13 -0.85 1.46 -30.03
N ASP A 14 -1.48 2.58 -29.63
CA ASP A 14 -0.95 3.92 -29.90
C ASP A 14 0.22 4.21 -28.94
N ARG A 15 1.43 4.15 -29.44
CA ARG A 15 2.68 4.38 -28.68
C ARG A 15 2.72 5.72 -27.96
N LEU A 16 2.16 6.78 -28.54
CA LEU A 16 2.12 8.09 -27.87
C LEU A 16 1.18 8.08 -26.65
N ALA A 17 0.10 7.31 -26.74
CA ALA A 17 -0.81 7.12 -25.61
C ALA A 17 -0.18 6.23 -24.52
N GLU A 18 0.58 5.21 -24.88
CA GLU A 18 1.33 4.37 -23.94
C GLU A 18 2.39 5.19 -23.18
N ASP A 19 3.16 6.02 -23.90
CA ASP A 19 4.13 6.95 -23.31
C ASP A 19 3.46 7.95 -22.36
N GLU A 20 2.30 8.49 -22.74
CA GLU A 20 1.52 9.41 -21.90
C GLU A 20 1.00 8.70 -20.64
N LEU A 21 0.52 7.45 -20.76
CA LEU A 21 0.08 6.66 -19.62
C LEU A 21 1.24 6.45 -18.63
N TYR A 22 2.40 6.07 -19.13
CA TYR A 22 3.60 5.90 -18.30
C TYR A 22 3.97 7.20 -17.60
N LYS A 23 4.14 8.31 -18.33
CA LYS A 23 4.52 9.62 -17.78
C LYS A 23 3.52 10.11 -16.72
N ARG A 24 2.23 9.85 -16.92
CA ARG A 24 1.16 10.30 -16.03
C ARG A 24 1.07 9.50 -14.73
N TYR A 25 1.32 8.19 -14.80
CA TYR A 25 1.02 7.31 -13.68
C TYR A 25 2.25 6.69 -13.00
N ALA A 26 3.44 6.67 -13.62
CA ALA A 26 4.61 5.99 -13.09
C ALA A 26 4.97 6.47 -11.67
N ALA A 27 5.08 7.78 -11.44
CA ALA A 27 5.42 8.32 -10.12
C ALA A 27 4.40 7.94 -9.06
N ARG A 28 3.10 8.02 -9.39
CA ARG A 28 2.02 7.67 -8.44
C ARG A 28 1.98 6.18 -8.14
N VAL A 29 2.18 5.34 -9.15
CA VAL A 29 2.22 3.88 -8.98
C VAL A 29 3.48 3.47 -8.22
N TYR A 30 4.63 4.11 -8.47
CA TYR A 30 5.85 3.92 -7.69
C TYR A 30 5.64 4.22 -6.20
N THR A 31 5.06 5.39 -5.88
CA THR A 31 4.74 5.77 -4.50
C THR A 31 3.83 4.74 -3.83
N LEU A 32 2.81 4.24 -4.56
CA LEU A 32 1.94 3.18 -4.09
C LEU A 32 2.73 1.89 -3.82
N CYS A 33 3.57 1.44 -4.76
CA CYS A 33 4.38 0.22 -4.61
C CYS A 33 5.32 0.33 -3.41
N ARG A 34 6.01 1.48 -3.25
CA ARG A 34 6.90 1.75 -2.13
C ARG A 34 6.19 1.68 -0.79
N ARG A 35 4.97 2.21 -0.71
CA ARG A 35 4.14 2.15 0.50
C ARG A 35 3.85 0.70 0.92
N TYR A 36 3.68 -0.21 -0.03
CA TYR A 36 3.42 -1.63 0.24
C TYR A 36 4.68 -2.46 0.50
N LEU A 37 5.76 -2.24 -0.25
CA LEU A 37 6.97 -3.06 -0.17
C LEU A 37 8.02 -2.50 0.79
N GLY A 38 8.09 -1.18 0.98
CA GLY A 38 9.04 -0.51 1.87
C GLY A 38 10.46 -0.43 1.30
N ASP A 39 10.78 -1.16 0.25
CA ASP A 39 12.07 -1.16 -0.44
C ASP A 39 11.97 -0.45 -1.80
N ASP A 40 12.95 0.40 -2.11
CA ASP A 40 12.91 1.25 -3.31
C ASP A 40 13.11 0.46 -4.60
N GLU A 41 14.00 -0.54 -4.62
CA GLU A 41 14.28 -1.33 -5.82
C GLU A 41 13.10 -2.27 -6.12
N GLU A 42 12.61 -2.98 -5.10
CA GLU A 42 11.41 -3.82 -5.25
C GLU A 42 10.19 -2.98 -5.70
N ALA A 43 10.07 -1.75 -5.21
CA ALA A 43 8.98 -0.85 -5.59
C ALA A 43 9.08 -0.37 -7.06
N LYS A 44 10.29 -0.10 -7.54
CA LYS A 44 10.53 0.26 -8.95
C LYS A 44 10.18 -0.90 -9.88
N ASP A 45 10.65 -2.09 -9.56
CA ASP A 45 10.37 -3.31 -10.33
C ASP A 45 8.86 -3.58 -10.38
N LEU A 46 8.20 -3.53 -9.22
CA LEU A 46 6.76 -3.75 -9.14
C LEU A 46 5.96 -2.69 -9.91
N MET A 47 6.39 -1.43 -9.86
CA MET A 47 5.78 -0.35 -10.64
C MET A 47 5.86 -0.63 -12.14
N GLN A 48 7.05 -0.98 -12.64
CA GLN A 48 7.25 -1.31 -14.06
C GLN A 48 6.37 -2.49 -14.47
N GLU A 49 6.43 -3.60 -13.73
CA GLU A 49 5.59 -4.77 -13.99
C GLU A 49 4.08 -4.46 -13.93
N SER A 50 3.66 -3.55 -13.04
CA SER A 50 2.26 -3.18 -12.91
C SER A 50 1.78 -2.37 -14.09
N LEU A 51 2.60 -1.44 -14.59
CA LEU A 51 2.28 -0.64 -15.79
C LEU A 51 2.29 -1.49 -17.06
N ILE A 52 3.24 -2.41 -17.22
CA ILE A 52 3.24 -3.38 -18.32
C ILE A 52 1.95 -4.20 -18.30
N GLN A 53 1.60 -4.77 -17.15
CA GLN A 53 0.36 -5.56 -17.01
C GLN A 53 -0.89 -4.71 -17.26
N ALA A 54 -0.87 -3.43 -16.87
CA ALA A 54 -1.97 -2.52 -17.16
C ALA A 54 -2.14 -2.32 -18.67
N LEU A 55 -1.04 -2.11 -19.41
CA LEU A 55 -1.08 -2.00 -20.88
C LEU A 55 -1.58 -3.30 -21.53
N GLU A 56 -1.07 -4.46 -21.12
CA GLU A 56 -1.52 -5.77 -21.63
C GLU A 56 -3.03 -6.00 -21.42
N LYS A 57 -3.57 -5.52 -20.29
CA LYS A 57 -4.96 -5.69 -19.90
C LYS A 57 -5.86 -4.48 -20.19
N ILE A 58 -5.35 -3.45 -20.85
CA ILE A 58 -6.05 -2.16 -21.01
C ILE A 58 -7.44 -2.29 -21.63
N ARG A 59 -7.63 -3.28 -22.50
CA ARG A 59 -8.94 -3.60 -23.11
C ARG A 59 -10.00 -4.06 -22.10
N THR A 60 -9.60 -4.45 -20.89
CA THR A 60 -10.51 -4.85 -19.81
C THR A 60 -10.87 -3.70 -18.87
N PHE A 61 -10.28 -2.52 -19.08
CA PHE A 61 -10.64 -1.34 -18.30
C PHE A 61 -12.05 -0.88 -18.63
N ASP A 62 -12.83 -0.63 -17.59
CA ASP A 62 -14.21 -0.16 -17.67
C ASP A 62 -14.35 1.13 -16.87
N SER A 63 -14.50 2.25 -17.59
CA SER A 63 -14.59 3.58 -16.97
C SER A 63 -15.86 3.78 -16.12
N SER A 64 -16.89 2.95 -16.30
CA SER A 64 -18.10 2.99 -15.44
C SER A 64 -17.83 2.46 -14.02
N LYS A 65 -16.76 1.67 -13.83
CA LYS A 65 -16.36 1.07 -12.55
C LYS A 65 -15.29 1.87 -11.79
N GLY A 66 -14.85 3.01 -12.34
CA GLY A 66 -13.91 3.89 -11.68
C GLY A 66 -12.85 4.50 -12.59
N SER A 67 -11.91 5.23 -11.99
CA SER A 67 -10.85 5.90 -12.73
C SER A 67 -9.79 4.93 -13.25
N LEU A 68 -9.10 5.30 -14.33
CA LEU A 68 -7.98 4.53 -14.88
C LEU A 68 -6.86 4.35 -13.83
N TYR A 69 -6.56 5.39 -13.03
CA TYR A 69 -5.62 5.28 -11.93
C TYR A 69 -6.07 4.25 -10.88
N GLY A 70 -7.33 4.27 -10.47
CA GLY A 70 -7.85 3.30 -9.49
C GLY A 70 -7.76 1.86 -9.99
N TRP A 71 -7.99 1.65 -11.30
CA TRP A 71 -7.86 0.34 -11.92
C TRP A 71 -6.38 -0.12 -11.98
N ILE A 72 -5.44 0.75 -12.38
CA ILE A 72 -3.99 0.48 -12.36
C ILE A 72 -3.52 0.19 -10.92
N SER A 73 -3.98 0.98 -9.94
CA SER A 73 -3.65 0.80 -8.52
C SER A 73 -4.05 -0.57 -8.00
N ARG A 74 -5.22 -1.08 -8.39
CA ARG A 74 -5.64 -2.45 -8.02
C ARG A 74 -4.71 -3.52 -8.58
N ILE A 75 -4.20 -3.34 -9.80
CA ILE A 75 -3.19 -4.25 -10.37
C ILE A 75 -1.92 -4.24 -9.51
N ALA A 76 -1.41 -3.06 -9.18
CA ALA A 76 -0.21 -2.89 -8.36
C ALA A 76 -0.38 -3.46 -6.94
N ILE A 77 -1.50 -3.16 -6.27
CA ILE A 77 -1.81 -3.70 -4.94
C ILE A 77 -1.85 -5.23 -4.98
N ASN A 78 -2.57 -5.83 -5.91
CA ASN A 78 -2.67 -7.28 -6.01
C ASN A 78 -1.30 -7.95 -6.24
N LYS A 79 -0.43 -7.35 -7.06
CA LYS A 79 0.94 -7.83 -7.24
C LYS A 79 1.76 -7.70 -5.96
N ALA A 80 1.70 -6.56 -5.27
CA ALA A 80 2.37 -6.35 -3.99
C ALA A 80 1.95 -7.40 -2.95
N LEU A 81 0.65 -7.62 -2.80
CA LEU A 81 0.13 -8.61 -1.86
C LEU A 81 0.56 -10.04 -2.20
N ASN A 82 0.62 -10.38 -3.48
CA ASN A 82 1.14 -11.69 -3.90
C ASN A 82 2.61 -11.86 -3.58
N GLN A 83 3.43 -10.81 -3.72
CA GLN A 83 4.84 -10.82 -3.33
C GLN A 83 4.99 -10.98 -1.81
N ILE A 84 4.21 -10.24 -1.02
CA ILE A 84 4.18 -10.33 0.45
C ILE A 84 3.76 -11.74 0.90
N LYS A 85 2.73 -12.33 0.27
CA LYS A 85 2.32 -13.70 0.56
C LYS A 85 3.45 -14.70 0.32
N ARG A 86 4.17 -14.60 -0.79
CA ARG A 86 5.31 -15.50 -1.09
C ARG A 86 6.43 -15.37 -0.06
N LYS A 87 6.73 -14.13 0.40
CA LYS A 87 7.71 -13.89 1.48
C LYS A 87 7.23 -14.49 2.81
N ARG A 88 5.94 -14.37 3.15
CA ARG A 88 5.35 -14.89 4.38
C ARG A 88 5.50 -16.41 4.54
N TRP A 89 5.39 -17.18 3.46
CA TRP A 89 5.58 -18.62 3.52
C TRP A 89 7.00 -19.04 3.93
N ARG A 90 7.95 -18.11 3.89
CA ARG A 90 9.35 -18.33 4.32
C ARG A 90 9.63 -17.94 5.78
N THR A 91 8.77 -17.14 6.41
CA THR A 91 8.97 -16.59 7.77
C THR A 91 7.67 -16.65 8.56
N VAL A 92 7.35 -17.82 9.14
CA VAL A 92 6.26 -17.94 10.11
C VAL A 92 6.86 -17.73 11.51
N SER A 93 6.69 -16.54 12.07
CA SER A 93 6.88 -16.32 13.50
C SER A 93 5.50 -16.14 14.15
N LEU A 94 5.18 -17.00 15.10
CA LEU A 94 4.01 -16.90 15.97
C LEU A 94 4.29 -15.78 16.98
N ASP A 95 3.91 -14.56 16.64
CA ASP A 95 3.95 -13.45 17.58
C ASP A 95 2.87 -13.64 18.67
N THR A 96 3.31 -13.71 19.92
CA THR A 96 2.40 -13.69 21.06
C THR A 96 1.72 -12.32 21.17
N TRP A 97 0.41 -12.34 21.36
CA TRP A 97 -0.37 -11.12 21.57
C TRP A 97 -0.10 -10.57 22.97
N ALA A 98 0.26 -9.30 23.07
CA ALA A 98 0.32 -8.55 24.31
C ALA A 98 -0.67 -7.37 24.25
N PRO A 99 -1.40 -7.05 25.34
CA PRO A 99 -2.31 -5.92 25.37
C PRO A 99 -1.61 -4.62 24.98
N ASP A 100 -2.32 -3.77 24.25
CA ASP A 100 -1.85 -2.43 23.92
C ASP A 100 -2.19 -1.49 25.10
N THR A 101 -1.18 -1.07 25.82
CA THR A 101 -1.30 -0.12 26.94
C THR A 101 -0.77 1.27 26.61
N ILE A 102 -0.34 1.49 25.36
CA ILE A 102 0.23 2.76 24.93
C ILE A 102 -0.92 3.73 24.64
N PRO A 103 -0.93 4.94 25.27
CA PRO A 103 -1.95 5.94 24.98
C PRO A 103 -1.99 6.33 23.51
N GLU A 104 -3.18 6.60 23.00
CA GLU A 104 -3.33 7.18 21.65
C GLU A 104 -2.67 8.56 21.63
N PRO A 105 -1.94 8.92 20.57
CA PRO A 105 -1.41 10.26 20.40
C PRO A 105 -2.56 11.25 20.19
N THR A 106 -2.42 12.43 20.78
CA THR A 106 -3.37 13.53 20.57
C THR A 106 -3.26 14.10 19.17
N GLU A 107 -4.27 14.83 18.70
CA GLU A 107 -4.25 15.50 17.40
C GLU A 107 -3.07 16.47 17.28
N ALA A 108 -2.81 17.28 18.30
CA ALA A 108 -1.68 18.20 18.33
C ALA A 108 -0.32 17.48 18.28
N GLU A 109 -0.17 16.33 18.97
CA GLU A 109 1.02 15.50 18.88
C GLU A 109 1.21 14.97 17.45
N MET A 110 0.13 14.51 16.80
CA MET A 110 0.18 14.01 15.43
C MET A 110 0.54 15.11 14.42
N GLU A 111 -0.02 16.32 14.57
CA GLU A 111 0.30 17.47 13.73
C GLU A 111 1.76 17.94 13.86
N SER A 112 2.40 17.68 15.00
CA SER A 112 3.83 18.02 15.22
C SER A 112 4.80 17.08 14.52
N ILE A 113 4.34 15.93 14.01
CA ILE A 113 5.19 14.91 13.40
C ILE A 113 5.28 15.15 11.89
N PRO A 114 6.49 15.31 11.31
CA PRO A 114 6.67 15.41 9.88
C PRO A 114 6.13 14.18 9.14
N GLU A 115 5.47 14.40 8.00
CA GLU A 115 4.92 13.32 7.17
C GLU A 115 5.98 12.28 6.79
N GLU A 116 7.21 12.74 6.51
CA GLU A 116 8.33 11.87 6.14
C GLU A 116 8.67 10.87 7.26
N LYS A 117 8.52 11.27 8.53
CA LYS A 117 8.73 10.39 9.67
C LYS A 117 7.65 9.33 9.79
N LEU A 118 6.40 9.69 9.59
CA LEU A 118 5.29 8.73 9.57
C LEU A 118 5.48 7.71 8.46
N LEU A 119 5.84 8.14 7.27
CA LEU A 119 6.12 7.27 6.12
C LEU A 119 7.33 6.34 6.40
N GLU A 120 8.39 6.86 7.03
CA GLU A 120 9.54 6.07 7.44
C GLU A 120 9.14 4.95 8.41
N TRP A 121 8.37 5.24 9.45
CA TRP A 121 7.92 4.24 10.41
C TRP A 121 6.97 3.20 9.79
N ILE A 122 6.05 3.63 8.93
CA ILE A 122 5.18 2.71 8.18
C ILE A 122 6.03 1.77 7.31
N SER A 123 7.08 2.29 6.65
CA SER A 123 7.96 1.48 5.80
C SER A 123 8.75 0.42 6.59
N LYS A 124 9.04 0.68 7.87
CA LYS A 124 9.74 -0.25 8.78
C LYS A 124 8.84 -1.33 9.38
N LEU A 125 7.52 -1.22 9.23
CA LEU A 125 6.62 -2.28 9.67
C LEU A 125 6.94 -3.61 8.94
N PRO A 126 6.85 -4.76 9.60
CA PRO A 126 6.89 -6.05 8.92
C PRO A 126 5.87 -6.12 7.78
N ASP A 127 6.21 -6.78 6.69
CA ASP A 127 5.43 -6.77 5.44
C ASP A 127 3.93 -6.98 5.63
N LEU A 128 3.53 -7.97 6.44
CA LEU A 128 2.12 -8.23 6.69
C LEU A 128 1.44 -7.11 7.47
N ARG A 129 2.11 -6.54 8.49
CA ARG A 129 1.57 -5.43 9.28
C ARG A 129 1.42 -4.18 8.42
N ARG A 130 2.42 -3.89 7.59
CA ARG A 130 2.41 -2.78 6.63
C ARG A 130 1.30 -2.93 5.61
N ALA A 131 1.12 -4.12 5.03
CA ALA A 131 0.05 -4.39 4.08
C ALA A 131 -1.34 -4.20 4.69
N VAL A 132 -1.60 -4.77 5.86
CA VAL A 132 -2.91 -4.63 6.55
C VAL A 132 -3.17 -3.18 6.95
N PHE A 133 -2.15 -2.47 7.45
CA PHE A 133 -2.26 -1.05 7.80
C PHE A 133 -2.62 -0.20 6.58
N ASN A 134 -1.92 -0.37 5.46
CA ASN A 134 -2.19 0.37 4.22
C ASN A 134 -3.60 0.07 3.69
N LEU A 135 -3.97 -1.21 3.61
CA LEU A 135 -5.28 -1.62 3.10
C LEU A 135 -6.42 -1.04 3.94
N TYR A 136 -6.32 -1.10 5.26
CA TYR A 136 -7.38 -0.65 6.15
C TYR A 136 -7.39 0.87 6.33
N CYS A 137 -6.25 1.46 6.73
CA CYS A 137 -6.19 2.86 7.15
C CYS A 137 -6.12 3.84 5.96
N ILE A 138 -5.54 3.44 4.83
CA ILE A 138 -5.29 4.33 3.69
C ILE A 138 -6.22 4.00 2.52
N ASP A 139 -6.34 2.73 2.16
CA ASP A 139 -7.10 2.31 0.98
C ASP A 139 -8.57 1.95 1.30
N GLY A 140 -8.96 1.91 2.60
CA GLY A 140 -10.34 1.82 3.06
C GLY A 140 -11.00 0.43 2.94
N TYR A 141 -10.21 -0.65 2.84
CA TYR A 141 -10.74 -2.01 2.81
C TYR A 141 -11.19 -2.47 4.20
N SER A 142 -12.30 -3.21 4.27
CA SER A 142 -12.75 -3.88 5.48
C SER A 142 -11.83 -5.06 5.86
N HIS A 143 -11.83 -5.47 7.13
CA HIS A 143 -11.08 -6.65 7.57
C HIS A 143 -11.48 -7.93 6.85
N LYS A 144 -12.75 -8.07 6.46
CA LYS A 144 -13.26 -9.18 5.67
C LYS A 144 -12.62 -9.22 4.27
N GLU A 145 -12.58 -8.06 3.58
CA GLU A 145 -11.92 -7.95 2.27
C GLU A 145 -10.42 -8.21 2.37
N ILE A 146 -9.76 -7.60 3.37
CA ILE A 146 -8.33 -7.82 3.64
C ILE A 146 -8.04 -9.29 3.92
N GLY A 147 -8.88 -9.95 4.71
CA GLY A 147 -8.79 -11.37 4.97
C GLY A 147 -8.81 -12.20 3.70
N ASN A 148 -9.75 -11.93 2.80
CA ASN A 148 -9.83 -12.57 1.49
C ASN A 148 -8.60 -12.28 0.62
N MET A 149 -8.14 -11.03 0.58
CA MET A 149 -6.97 -10.62 -0.21
C MET A 149 -5.68 -11.27 0.26
N LEU A 150 -5.49 -11.41 1.58
CA LEU A 150 -4.26 -11.90 2.20
C LEU A 150 -4.31 -13.39 2.60
N GLY A 151 -5.46 -14.05 2.50
CA GLY A 151 -5.63 -15.44 2.92
C GLY A 151 -5.53 -15.61 4.43
N ILE A 152 -6.08 -14.67 5.21
CA ILE A 152 -6.17 -14.70 6.67
C ILE A 152 -7.62 -14.51 7.11
N SER A 153 -7.94 -14.87 8.37
CA SER A 153 -9.28 -14.61 8.90
C SER A 153 -9.52 -13.12 9.12
N GLU A 154 -10.77 -12.69 9.15
CA GLU A 154 -11.17 -11.33 9.50
C GLU A 154 -10.61 -10.92 10.87
N LYS A 155 -10.74 -11.79 11.87
CA LYS A 155 -10.16 -11.61 13.22
C LYS A 155 -8.63 -11.53 13.16
N GLY A 156 -7.99 -12.32 12.30
CA GLY A 156 -6.54 -12.27 12.06
C GLY A 156 -6.11 -10.92 11.49
N SER A 157 -6.85 -10.38 10.53
CA SER A 157 -6.60 -9.05 9.98
C SER A 157 -6.70 -7.95 11.05
N ALA A 158 -7.74 -7.99 11.90
CA ALA A 158 -7.90 -7.04 13.01
C ALA A 158 -6.73 -7.14 14.01
N GLY A 159 -6.31 -8.36 14.36
CA GLY A 159 -5.16 -8.58 15.24
C GLY A 159 -3.84 -8.07 14.67
N VAL A 160 -3.62 -8.25 13.35
CA VAL A 160 -2.44 -7.71 12.66
C VAL A 160 -2.45 -6.18 12.66
N LEU A 161 -3.62 -5.55 12.43
CA LEU A 161 -3.75 -4.09 12.49
C LEU A 161 -3.45 -3.55 13.89
N ALA A 162 -3.97 -4.21 14.94
CA ALA A 162 -3.71 -3.82 16.31
C ALA A 162 -2.21 -3.82 16.64
N LYS A 163 -1.46 -4.85 16.18
CA LYS A 163 -0.01 -4.93 16.33
C LYS A 163 0.73 -3.84 15.53
N ALA A 164 0.26 -3.54 14.31
CA ALA A 164 0.83 -2.46 13.52
C ALA A 164 0.66 -1.10 14.21
N ARG A 165 -0.55 -0.80 14.69
CA ARG A 165 -0.84 0.44 15.43
C ARG A 165 -0.01 0.56 16.71
N LYS A 166 0.12 -0.53 17.48
CA LYS A 166 0.95 -0.54 18.68
C LYS A 166 2.39 -0.17 18.36
N GLN A 167 2.98 -0.80 17.36
CA GLN A 167 4.36 -0.50 16.94
C GLN A 167 4.52 0.96 16.51
N LEU A 168 3.58 1.51 15.72
CA LEU A 168 3.62 2.91 15.33
C LEU A 168 3.46 3.86 16.53
N LYS A 169 2.62 3.54 17.51
CA LYS A 169 2.50 4.33 18.74
C LYS A 169 3.80 4.32 19.56
N GLU A 170 4.51 3.21 19.60
CA GLU A 170 5.84 3.12 20.24
C GLU A 170 6.85 4.07 19.57
N GLU A 171 6.91 4.09 18.25
CA GLU A 171 7.78 5.01 17.50
C GLU A 171 7.40 6.49 17.74
N ILE A 172 6.10 6.80 17.70
CA ILE A 172 5.60 8.14 17.97
C ILE A 172 5.99 8.62 19.38
N ARG A 173 5.76 7.81 20.41
CA ARG A 173 6.13 8.16 21.79
C ARG A 173 7.62 8.33 21.97
N HIS A 174 8.42 7.48 21.35
CA HIS A 174 9.87 7.60 21.39
C HIS A 174 10.34 8.92 20.74
N TYR A 175 9.77 9.27 19.60
CA TYR A 175 10.08 10.53 18.90
C TYR A 175 9.70 11.76 19.72
N LEU A 176 8.48 11.80 20.26
CA LEU A 176 7.99 12.94 21.07
C LEU A 176 8.83 13.12 22.34
N ASN A 177 9.13 12.04 23.05
CA ASN A 177 9.97 12.10 24.26
C ASN A 177 11.41 12.55 23.96
N GLY A 178 11.93 12.26 22.76
CA GLY A 178 13.26 12.70 22.32
C GLY A 178 13.32 14.19 21.93
N GLN A 179 12.18 14.84 21.68
CA GLN A 179 12.12 16.29 21.40
C GLN A 179 12.03 17.14 22.69
N GLU A 180 11.63 16.54 23.80
CA GLU A 180 11.53 17.22 25.09
C GLU A 180 12.89 17.31 25.85
N SER A 181 13.98 16.81 25.27
CA SER A 181 15.33 16.81 25.83
C SER A 181 16.24 17.81 25.11
#